data_aa6878c143d1fb07014edfb1428eba00
#
_entry.id   aa6878c143d1fb07014edfb1428eba00
#
_cell.length_a   1.000
_cell.length_b   1.000
_cell.length_c   1.000
_cell.angle_alpha   90.00
_cell.angle_beta   90.00
_cell.angle_gamma   90.00
#
_symmetry.space_group_name_H-M   'P 1'
#
loop_
_entity.id
_entity.type
_entity.pdbx_description
1 polymer ?
#
loop_
_entity_poly.entity_id
_entity_poly.type
_entity_poly.pdbx_seq_one_letter_code
_entity_poly.pdbx_strand_id
1 'polypeptide(L)'
;MRTIVWFIYFWLVLPLTVPGLIKVKKLDREGRLAEKEKVVDKTVKWWARSLVKLAGVKVTVRGEENIPSDTAVLFVSNHQGNFDVPLMLGYITKPKAFISKIEVKKMPLIGTWMEQMNCLFMDRSNVRQSLKAIQEGARFLENGTSLVIFPEGTRSKGGDMAEFKAGSFKLATKSGVPIVPVTINGSYKIMEQQKFWIKPAEVELVVHPPILPEGADAKELAAQTQEIIQSGLVQDKYGAAVS
;
A
#
# COMPACT_ATOMS: atom_id res chain seq x y z
N MET A 1 5.96 25.11 -10.12
CA MET A 1 7.33 24.55 -10.24
C MET A 1 7.50 23.18 -9.58
N ARG A 2 7.11 22.96 -8.31
CA ARG A 2 7.29 21.66 -7.60
C ARG A 2 6.74 20.46 -8.36
N THR A 3 5.55 20.53 -8.93
CA THR A 3 4.90 19.44 -9.68
C THR A 3 5.74 19.00 -10.87
N ILE A 4 6.21 19.95 -11.67
CA ILE A 4 7.04 19.65 -12.85
C ILE A 4 8.34 18.97 -12.41
N VAL A 5 9.02 19.53 -11.40
CA VAL A 5 10.25 18.98 -10.84
C VAL A 5 9.99 17.55 -10.30
N TRP A 6 8.87 17.33 -9.64
CA TRP A 6 8.51 16.03 -9.08
C TRP A 6 8.31 14.98 -10.18
N PHE A 7 7.57 15.31 -11.26
CA PHE A 7 7.36 14.38 -12.38
C PHE A 7 8.64 14.09 -13.15
N ILE A 8 9.49 15.10 -13.36
CA ILE A 8 10.82 14.89 -13.95
C ILE A 8 11.64 13.96 -13.06
N TYR A 9 11.69 14.22 -11.77
CA TYR A 9 12.41 13.38 -10.81
C TYR A 9 11.86 11.96 -10.77
N PHE A 10 10.54 11.79 -10.77
CA PHE A 10 9.89 10.46 -10.75
C PHE A 10 10.45 9.55 -11.85
N TRP A 11 10.59 10.08 -13.08
CA TRP A 11 11.11 9.29 -14.19
C TRP A 11 12.64 9.18 -14.19
N LEU A 12 13.35 10.19 -13.74
CA LEU A 12 14.84 10.19 -13.71
C LEU A 12 15.40 9.34 -12.55
N VAL A 13 14.68 9.20 -11.45
CA VAL A 13 15.14 8.38 -10.32
C VAL A 13 14.96 6.87 -10.56
N LEU A 14 14.02 6.47 -11.39
CA LEU A 14 13.78 5.06 -11.69
C LEU A 14 14.99 4.35 -12.31
N PRO A 15 15.71 4.90 -13.33
CA PRO A 15 16.93 4.32 -13.84
C PRO A 15 18.02 4.12 -12.79
N LEU A 16 18.08 4.97 -11.76
CA LEU A 16 19.04 4.83 -10.67
C LEU A 16 18.80 3.56 -9.82
N THR A 17 17.63 2.96 -9.92
CA THR A 17 17.30 1.68 -9.25
C THR A 17 17.79 0.45 -10.04
N VAL A 18 18.21 0.61 -11.30
CA VAL A 18 18.60 -0.52 -12.18
C VAL A 18 19.74 -1.35 -11.61
N PRO A 19 20.82 -0.78 -11.04
CA PRO A 19 21.87 -1.58 -10.41
C PRO A 19 21.33 -2.49 -9.30
N GLY A 20 20.39 -1.96 -8.49
CA GLY A 20 19.66 -2.76 -7.49
C GLY A 20 18.86 -3.91 -8.11
N LEU A 21 18.19 -3.65 -9.23
CA LEU A 21 17.42 -4.65 -9.95
C LEU A 21 18.30 -5.77 -10.53
N ILE A 22 19.47 -5.41 -11.07
CA ILE A 22 20.44 -6.39 -11.55
C ILE A 22 20.90 -7.29 -10.39
N LYS A 23 21.23 -6.68 -9.25
CA LYS A 23 21.63 -7.43 -8.03
C LYS A 23 20.50 -8.35 -7.55
N VAL A 24 19.27 -7.88 -7.53
CA VAL A 24 18.08 -8.67 -7.15
C VAL A 24 17.92 -9.89 -8.05
N LYS A 25 17.98 -9.71 -9.39
CA LYS A 25 17.90 -10.81 -10.35
C LYS A 25 19.06 -11.80 -10.24
N LYS A 26 20.24 -11.34 -9.85
CA LYS A 26 21.39 -12.22 -9.57
C LYS A 26 21.14 -13.08 -8.33
N LEU A 27 20.74 -12.45 -7.22
CA LEU A 27 20.43 -13.12 -5.95
C LEU A 27 19.30 -14.14 -6.11
N ASP A 28 18.29 -13.82 -6.93
CA ASP A 28 17.19 -14.72 -7.24
C ASP A 28 17.67 -15.99 -7.94
N ARG A 29 18.54 -15.86 -8.97
CA ARG A 29 19.14 -16.99 -9.68
C ARG A 29 20.06 -17.84 -8.79
N GLU A 30 20.70 -17.22 -7.80
CA GLU A 30 21.55 -17.89 -6.83
C GLU A 30 20.77 -18.55 -5.67
N GLY A 31 19.43 -18.41 -5.62
CA GLY A 31 18.59 -18.91 -4.54
C GLY A 31 18.76 -18.17 -3.20
N ARG A 32 19.42 -17.01 -3.18
CA ARG A 32 19.70 -16.17 -1.99
C ARG A 32 18.52 -15.29 -1.67
N LEU A 33 17.37 -15.88 -1.36
CA LEU A 33 16.09 -15.18 -1.25
C LEU A 33 16.06 -14.13 -0.12
N ALA A 34 16.64 -14.42 1.05
CA ALA A 34 16.69 -13.48 2.15
C ALA A 34 17.50 -12.21 1.84
N GLU A 35 18.58 -12.34 1.06
CA GLU A 35 19.36 -11.19 0.64
C GLU A 35 18.67 -10.41 -0.48
N LYS A 36 18.01 -11.11 -1.41
CA LYS A 36 17.15 -10.51 -2.42
C LYS A 36 16.11 -9.61 -1.76
N GLU A 37 15.37 -10.13 -0.76
CA GLU A 37 14.33 -9.39 -0.06
C GLU A 37 14.86 -8.12 0.60
N LYS A 38 16.02 -8.19 1.26
CA LYS A 38 16.68 -7.02 1.87
C LYS A 38 17.01 -5.95 0.83
N VAL A 39 17.51 -6.35 -0.35
CA VAL A 39 17.85 -5.40 -1.43
C VAL A 39 16.58 -4.78 -2.01
N VAL A 40 15.53 -5.57 -2.23
CA VAL A 40 14.22 -5.10 -2.69
C VAL A 40 13.69 -4.07 -1.71
N ASP A 41 13.53 -4.45 -0.44
CA ASP A 41 12.96 -3.58 0.60
C ASP A 41 13.72 -2.26 0.74
N LYS A 42 15.05 -2.32 0.81
CA LYS A 42 15.90 -1.12 0.87
C LYS A 42 15.69 -0.19 -0.33
N THR A 43 15.65 -0.75 -1.53
CA THR A 43 15.57 0.04 -2.77
C THR A 43 14.21 0.70 -2.91
N VAL A 44 13.12 -0.05 -2.69
CA VAL A 44 11.75 0.49 -2.83
C VAL A 44 11.43 1.49 -1.74
N LYS A 45 11.88 1.28 -0.51
CA LYS A 45 11.75 2.27 0.59
C LYS A 45 12.49 3.56 0.27
N TRP A 46 13.73 3.46 -0.19
CA TRP A 46 14.51 4.63 -0.58
C TRP A 46 13.78 5.43 -1.68
N TRP A 47 13.36 4.75 -2.74
CA TRP A 47 12.62 5.36 -3.84
C TRP A 47 11.33 6.03 -3.35
N ALA A 48 10.51 5.34 -2.60
CA ALA A 48 9.24 5.86 -2.09
C ALA A 48 9.44 7.08 -1.18
N ARG A 49 10.39 6.99 -0.23
CA ARG A 49 10.73 8.12 0.66
C ARG A 49 11.25 9.33 -0.11
N SER A 50 12.03 9.12 -1.17
CA SER A 50 12.55 10.21 -1.99
C SER A 50 11.42 10.99 -2.68
N LEU A 51 10.42 10.30 -3.20
CA LEU A 51 9.23 10.90 -3.82
C LEU A 51 8.40 11.70 -2.82
N VAL A 52 8.14 11.12 -1.64
CA VAL A 52 7.37 11.76 -0.57
C VAL A 52 8.10 13.01 -0.05
N LYS A 53 9.42 12.90 0.17
CA LYS A 53 10.27 14.00 0.63
C LYS A 53 10.32 15.15 -0.39
N LEU A 54 10.47 14.84 -1.69
CA LEU A 54 10.49 15.84 -2.75
C LEU A 54 9.13 16.56 -2.89
N ALA A 55 8.03 15.86 -2.63
CA ALA A 55 6.71 16.48 -2.56
C ALA A 55 6.57 17.46 -1.38
N GLY A 56 7.50 17.44 -0.41
CA GLY A 56 7.49 18.29 0.77
C GLY A 56 6.53 17.81 1.85
N VAL A 57 6.28 16.50 1.88
CA VAL A 57 5.35 15.88 2.83
C VAL A 57 6.06 15.58 4.15
N LYS A 58 5.45 15.99 5.25
CA LYS A 58 5.81 15.54 6.59
C LYS A 58 4.95 14.34 6.95
N VAL A 59 5.60 13.25 7.33
CA VAL A 59 4.91 12.00 7.66
C VAL A 59 5.12 11.69 9.13
N THR A 60 4.02 11.43 9.82
CA THR A 60 3.99 10.89 11.19
C THR A 60 3.44 9.48 11.14
N VAL A 61 4.10 8.54 11.81
CA VAL A 61 3.62 7.16 11.97
C VAL A 61 3.36 6.93 13.45
N ARG A 62 2.20 6.35 13.77
CA ARG A 62 1.83 5.95 15.14
C ARG A 62 1.39 4.49 15.16
N GLY A 63 1.66 3.81 16.24
CA GLY A 63 1.22 2.44 16.46
C GLY A 63 1.99 1.40 15.64
N GLU A 64 3.19 1.71 15.14
CA GLU A 64 3.97 0.76 14.35
C GLU A 64 4.36 -0.50 15.17
N GLU A 65 4.42 -0.37 16.48
CA GLU A 65 4.60 -1.46 17.46
C GLU A 65 3.48 -2.50 17.44
N ASN A 66 2.31 -2.16 16.89
CA ASN A 66 1.17 -3.08 16.72
C ASN A 66 1.40 -4.11 15.61
N ILE A 67 2.44 -3.94 14.79
CA ILE A 67 2.69 -4.84 13.66
C ILE A 67 3.36 -6.12 14.18
N PRO A 68 2.73 -7.31 14.07
CA PRO A 68 3.38 -8.58 14.40
C PRO A 68 4.71 -8.74 13.65
N SER A 69 5.78 -9.05 14.38
CA SER A 69 7.14 -9.18 13.83
C SER A 69 7.40 -10.54 13.20
N ASP A 70 6.78 -11.57 13.73
CA ASP A 70 7.08 -12.99 13.53
C ASP A 70 6.20 -13.68 12.49
N THR A 71 5.15 -13.05 12.04
CA THR A 71 4.22 -13.59 11.03
C THR A 71 3.93 -12.60 9.91
N ALA A 72 3.51 -13.11 8.75
CA ALA A 72 2.94 -12.26 7.71
C ALA A 72 1.64 -11.60 8.17
N VAL A 73 1.31 -10.46 7.61
CA VAL A 73 0.07 -9.74 7.91
C VAL A 73 -0.61 -9.24 6.65
N LEU A 74 -1.92 -9.12 6.69
CA LEU A 74 -2.69 -8.40 5.70
C LEU A 74 -2.88 -6.95 6.18
N PHE A 75 -2.12 -6.02 5.62
CA PHE A 75 -2.39 -4.60 5.83
C PHE A 75 -3.64 -4.20 5.05
N VAL A 76 -4.60 -3.64 5.74
CA VAL A 76 -5.83 -3.10 5.15
C VAL A 76 -5.85 -1.60 5.41
N SER A 77 -6.03 -0.79 4.37
CA SER A 77 -6.03 0.66 4.52
C SER A 77 -7.12 1.32 3.69
N ASN A 78 -7.56 2.49 4.12
CA ASN A 78 -8.31 3.41 3.29
C ASN A 78 -7.44 3.95 2.14
N HIS A 79 -8.05 4.44 1.07
CA HIS A 79 -7.35 4.88 -0.13
C HIS A 79 -7.75 6.31 -0.51
N GLN A 80 -6.92 7.29 -0.13
CA GLN A 80 -7.19 8.71 -0.36
C GLN A 80 -6.57 9.23 -1.65
N GLY A 81 -5.39 8.74 -2.04
CA GLY A 81 -4.67 9.33 -3.16
C GLY A 81 -3.54 8.48 -3.75
N ASN A 82 -2.86 9.04 -4.74
CA ASN A 82 -1.73 8.41 -5.41
C ASN A 82 -0.52 8.21 -4.48
N PHE A 83 -0.41 9.04 -3.44
CA PHE A 83 0.69 8.98 -2.50
C PHE A 83 0.55 7.90 -1.43
N ASP A 84 -0.61 7.23 -1.32
CA ASP A 84 -0.82 6.17 -0.32
C ASP A 84 0.16 5.02 -0.50
N VAL A 85 0.43 4.61 -1.74
CA VAL A 85 1.39 3.54 -2.02
C VAL A 85 2.82 3.94 -1.62
N PRO A 86 3.39 5.09 -2.04
CA PRO A 86 4.68 5.56 -1.55
C PRO A 86 4.76 5.73 -0.03
N LEU A 87 3.67 6.16 0.61
CA LEU A 87 3.60 6.30 2.07
C LEU A 87 3.70 4.93 2.76
N MET A 88 2.87 3.98 2.35
CA MET A 88 2.92 2.61 2.89
C MET A 88 4.26 1.92 2.62
N LEU A 89 4.84 2.10 1.44
CA LEU A 89 6.16 1.55 1.11
C LEU A 89 7.28 2.18 1.93
N GLY A 90 7.27 3.50 2.03
CA GLY A 90 8.38 4.23 2.61
C GLY A 90 8.39 4.26 4.13
N TYR A 91 7.24 4.24 4.77
CA TYR A 91 7.12 4.63 6.18
C TYR A 91 6.62 3.51 7.10
N ILE A 92 6.06 2.43 6.58
CA ILE A 92 5.80 1.22 7.36
C ILE A 92 6.99 0.27 7.20
N THR A 93 7.60 -0.17 8.30
CA THR A 93 8.91 -0.85 8.27
C THR A 93 8.84 -2.29 7.77
N LYS A 94 7.75 -3.03 8.06
CA LYS A 94 7.62 -4.43 7.64
C LYS A 94 7.61 -4.55 6.12
N PRO A 95 8.44 -5.43 5.51
CA PRO A 95 8.39 -5.73 4.07
C PRO A 95 6.99 -6.15 3.64
N LYS A 96 6.55 -5.69 2.48
CA LYS A 96 5.20 -5.94 1.99
C LYS A 96 5.08 -5.84 0.48
N ALA A 97 4.17 -6.60 -0.08
CA ALA A 97 3.73 -6.52 -1.47
C ALA A 97 2.35 -5.86 -1.56
N PHE A 98 1.88 -5.59 -2.76
CA PHE A 98 0.59 -4.92 -3.01
C PHE A 98 -0.28 -5.73 -3.96
N ILE A 99 -1.59 -5.63 -3.78
CA ILE A 99 -2.55 -6.03 -4.80
C ILE A 99 -2.90 -4.79 -5.63
N SER A 100 -2.45 -4.77 -6.87
CA SER A 100 -2.53 -3.63 -7.76
C SER A 100 -3.36 -3.91 -9.02
N LYS A 101 -3.71 -2.86 -9.76
CA LYS A 101 -4.35 -3.00 -11.06
C LYS A 101 -3.39 -3.57 -12.10
N ILE A 102 -3.90 -4.40 -13.01
CA ILE A 102 -3.11 -5.06 -14.06
C ILE A 102 -2.36 -4.06 -14.96
N GLU A 103 -2.92 -2.86 -15.16
CA GLU A 103 -2.32 -1.83 -16.02
C GLU A 103 -0.98 -1.33 -15.48
N VAL A 104 -0.79 -1.33 -14.16
CA VAL A 104 0.47 -0.89 -13.53
C VAL A 104 1.63 -1.81 -13.89
N LYS A 105 1.36 -3.08 -14.17
CA LYS A 105 2.36 -4.05 -14.63
C LYS A 105 3.08 -3.59 -15.91
N LYS A 106 2.39 -2.83 -16.77
CA LYS A 106 2.93 -2.35 -18.05
C LYS A 106 3.83 -1.12 -17.91
N MET A 107 3.90 -0.51 -16.72
CA MET A 107 4.74 0.67 -16.49
C MET A 107 6.23 0.27 -16.43
N PRO A 108 7.10 0.88 -17.27
CA PRO A 108 8.51 0.54 -17.32
C PRO A 108 9.17 0.63 -15.94
N LEU A 109 10.03 -0.33 -15.60
CA LEU A 109 10.72 -0.49 -14.33
C LEU A 109 9.80 -0.67 -13.12
N ILE A 110 8.68 0.05 -13.02
CA ILE A 110 7.72 -0.07 -11.91
C ILE A 110 7.13 -1.49 -11.90
N GLY A 111 6.59 -1.97 -13.02
CA GLY A 111 6.06 -3.33 -13.12
C GLY A 111 7.10 -4.37 -12.74
N THR A 112 8.35 -4.20 -13.20
CA THR A 112 9.44 -5.13 -12.86
C THR A 112 9.77 -5.10 -11.36
N TRP A 113 9.84 -3.94 -10.72
CA TRP A 113 10.04 -3.86 -9.27
C TRP A 113 8.89 -4.49 -8.50
N MET A 114 7.65 -4.26 -8.92
CA MET A 114 6.49 -4.86 -8.30
C MET A 114 6.50 -6.39 -8.40
N GLU A 115 6.97 -6.96 -9.52
CA GLU A 115 7.18 -8.41 -9.64
C GLU A 115 8.24 -8.91 -8.65
N GLN A 116 9.35 -8.18 -8.47
CA GLN A 116 10.38 -8.54 -7.49
C GLN A 116 9.92 -8.41 -6.04
N MET A 117 8.90 -7.59 -5.78
CA MET A 117 8.24 -7.46 -4.49
C MET A 117 7.15 -8.53 -4.26
N ASN A 118 6.92 -9.44 -5.19
CA ASN A 118 5.79 -10.37 -5.19
C ASN A 118 4.42 -9.68 -5.20
N CYS A 119 4.30 -8.51 -5.85
CA CYS A 119 3.00 -7.86 -6.00
C CYS A 119 2.09 -8.65 -6.92
N LEU A 120 0.81 -8.68 -6.57
CA LEU A 120 -0.23 -9.31 -7.37
C LEU A 120 -0.90 -8.27 -8.26
N PHE A 121 -1.22 -8.69 -9.49
CA PHE A 121 -1.90 -7.83 -10.46
C PHE A 121 -3.31 -8.38 -10.72
N MET A 122 -4.30 -7.54 -10.49
CA MET A 122 -5.71 -7.90 -10.57
C MET A 122 -6.40 -7.10 -11.69
N ASP A 123 -7.05 -7.81 -12.59
CA ASP A 123 -8.05 -7.21 -13.48
C ASP A 123 -9.40 -7.21 -12.75
N ARG A 124 -9.81 -6.02 -12.30
CA ARG A 124 -11.05 -5.84 -11.53
C ARG A 124 -12.33 -5.98 -12.39
N SER A 125 -12.20 -5.95 -13.70
CA SER A 125 -13.32 -6.18 -14.63
C SER A 125 -13.60 -7.67 -14.82
N ASN A 126 -12.64 -8.54 -14.47
CA ASN A 126 -12.74 -9.98 -14.63
C ASN A 126 -12.84 -10.69 -13.27
N VAL A 127 -14.04 -11.13 -12.92
CA VAL A 127 -14.31 -11.80 -11.63
C VAL A 127 -13.45 -13.06 -11.44
N ARG A 128 -13.25 -13.86 -12.50
CA ARG A 128 -12.43 -15.09 -12.41
C ARG A 128 -10.96 -14.77 -12.12
N GLN A 129 -10.40 -13.74 -12.77
CA GLN A 129 -9.03 -13.29 -12.49
C GLN A 129 -8.91 -12.71 -11.08
N SER A 130 -9.90 -11.95 -10.61
CA SER A 130 -9.95 -11.42 -9.26
C SER A 130 -9.96 -12.54 -8.21
N LEU A 131 -10.75 -13.59 -8.41
CA LEU A 131 -10.75 -14.77 -7.53
C LEU A 131 -9.40 -15.49 -7.51
N LYS A 132 -8.76 -15.64 -8.68
CA LYS A 132 -7.41 -16.23 -8.78
C LYS A 132 -6.39 -15.40 -8.01
N ALA A 133 -6.41 -14.07 -8.15
CA ALA A 133 -5.51 -13.17 -7.42
C ALA A 133 -5.71 -13.27 -5.89
N ILE A 134 -6.95 -13.43 -5.41
CA ILE A 134 -7.23 -13.64 -3.99
C ILE A 134 -6.67 -14.99 -3.51
N GLN A 135 -6.80 -16.05 -4.28
CA GLN A 135 -6.25 -17.36 -3.93
C GLN A 135 -4.70 -17.33 -3.89
N GLU A 136 -4.08 -16.70 -4.87
CA GLU A 136 -2.63 -16.52 -4.93
C GLU A 136 -2.12 -15.64 -3.78
N GLY A 137 -2.85 -14.55 -3.46
CA GLY A 137 -2.54 -13.68 -2.32
C GLY A 137 -2.62 -14.41 -0.98
N ALA A 138 -3.61 -15.27 -0.78
CA ALA A 138 -3.69 -16.08 0.43
C ALA A 138 -2.46 -17.00 0.57
N ARG A 139 -2.01 -17.64 -0.53
CA ARG A 139 -0.78 -18.44 -0.53
C ARG A 139 0.47 -17.62 -0.22
N PHE A 140 0.56 -16.37 -0.71
CA PHE A 140 1.68 -15.48 -0.39
C PHE A 140 1.72 -15.16 1.10
N LEU A 141 0.58 -14.87 1.70
CA LEU A 141 0.44 -14.64 3.14
C LEU A 141 0.83 -15.88 3.94
N GLU A 142 0.35 -17.08 3.58
CA GLU A 142 0.72 -18.37 4.18
C GLU A 142 2.23 -18.63 4.13
N ASN A 143 2.89 -18.18 3.06
CA ASN A 143 4.33 -18.32 2.84
C ASN A 143 5.16 -17.17 3.42
N GLY A 144 4.60 -16.33 4.29
CA GLY A 144 5.32 -15.30 5.02
C GLY A 144 5.42 -13.93 4.32
N THR A 145 4.80 -13.74 3.14
CA THR A 145 4.78 -12.45 2.45
C THR A 145 3.60 -11.61 2.92
N SER A 146 3.85 -10.49 3.59
CA SER A 146 2.79 -9.53 3.95
C SER A 146 2.23 -8.82 2.71
N LEU A 147 0.93 -8.56 2.69
CA LEU A 147 0.25 -7.89 1.60
C LEU A 147 -0.43 -6.60 2.06
N VAL A 148 -0.54 -5.63 1.17
CA VAL A 148 -1.36 -4.41 1.34
C VAL A 148 -2.52 -4.45 0.38
N ILE A 149 -3.72 -4.17 0.89
CA ILE A 149 -4.91 -4.01 0.09
C ILE A 149 -5.67 -2.75 0.46
N PHE A 150 -6.27 -2.10 -0.54
CA PHE A 150 -7.21 -1.00 -0.42
C PHE A 150 -8.61 -1.50 -0.80
N PRO A 151 -9.43 -1.96 0.15
CA PRO A 151 -10.67 -2.69 -0.15
C PRO A 151 -11.78 -1.81 -0.71
N GLU A 152 -11.66 -0.49 -0.65
CA GLU A 152 -12.54 0.45 -1.35
C GLU A 152 -12.55 0.20 -2.87
N GLY A 153 -11.41 -0.23 -3.42
CA GLY A 153 -11.24 -0.44 -4.84
C GLY A 153 -11.16 0.84 -5.68
N THR A 154 -11.29 2.00 -5.05
CA THR A 154 -11.16 3.34 -5.64
C THR A 154 -10.50 4.28 -4.64
N ARG A 155 -10.12 5.49 -5.07
CA ARG A 155 -9.60 6.55 -4.19
C ARG A 155 -10.74 7.49 -3.81
N SER A 156 -10.85 7.82 -2.51
CA SER A 156 -11.85 8.77 -2.00
C SER A 156 -11.53 10.23 -2.36
N LYS A 157 -10.25 10.54 -2.60
CA LYS A 157 -9.75 11.89 -2.99
C LYS A 157 -10.12 13.00 -2.00
N GLY A 158 -10.29 12.64 -0.73
CA GLY A 158 -10.70 13.56 0.33
C GLY A 158 -12.20 13.61 0.60
N GLY A 159 -13.01 12.85 -0.15
CA GLY A 159 -14.40 12.57 0.19
C GLY A 159 -14.52 11.41 1.18
N ASP A 160 -15.76 10.98 1.39
CA ASP A 160 -16.07 9.86 2.28
C ASP A 160 -15.39 8.57 1.82
N MET A 161 -15.00 7.77 2.80
CA MET A 161 -14.46 6.44 2.58
C MET A 161 -15.56 5.53 2.00
N ALA A 162 -15.27 4.86 0.88
CA ALA A 162 -16.20 3.92 0.29
C ALA A 162 -16.31 2.63 1.12
N GLU A 163 -17.42 1.91 0.98
CA GLU A 163 -17.64 0.64 1.65
C GLU A 163 -16.55 -0.39 1.28
N PHE A 164 -16.05 -1.09 2.27
CA PHE A 164 -15.03 -2.12 2.09
C PHE A 164 -15.61 -3.38 1.46
N LYS A 165 -15.02 -3.81 0.36
CA LYS A 165 -15.42 -5.01 -0.35
C LYS A 165 -15.05 -6.26 0.44
N ALA A 166 -16.03 -6.96 0.99
CA ALA A 166 -15.85 -8.18 1.77
C ALA A 166 -14.99 -9.25 1.04
N GLY A 167 -15.04 -9.30 -0.30
CA GLY A 167 -14.21 -10.21 -1.10
C GLY A 167 -12.70 -10.06 -0.86
N SER A 168 -12.25 -8.87 -0.47
CA SER A 168 -10.84 -8.59 -0.12
C SER A 168 -10.40 -9.31 1.14
N PHE A 169 -11.30 -9.51 2.08
CA PHE A 169 -11.04 -10.13 3.39
C PHE A 169 -10.93 -11.66 3.32
N LYS A 170 -11.32 -12.25 2.18
CA LYS A 170 -11.02 -13.67 1.89
C LYS A 170 -9.53 -13.99 1.88
N LEU A 171 -8.67 -12.99 1.75
CA LEU A 171 -7.22 -13.15 1.93
C LEU A 171 -6.91 -13.60 3.35
N ALA A 172 -7.43 -12.90 4.36
CA ALA A 172 -7.20 -13.22 5.77
C ALA A 172 -7.92 -14.51 6.20
N THR A 173 -9.20 -14.68 5.85
CA THR A 173 -9.96 -15.87 6.23
C THR A 173 -9.41 -17.17 5.63
N LYS A 174 -8.72 -17.10 4.49
CA LYS A 174 -8.07 -18.26 3.86
C LYS A 174 -6.69 -18.55 4.41
N SER A 175 -5.88 -17.52 4.65
CA SER A 175 -4.50 -17.65 5.11
C SER A 175 -4.36 -17.73 6.63
N GLY A 176 -5.37 -17.31 7.38
CA GLY A 176 -5.31 -17.25 8.85
C GLY A 176 -4.41 -16.14 9.41
N VAL A 177 -3.81 -15.29 8.57
CA VAL A 177 -2.91 -14.23 9.05
C VAL A 177 -3.68 -13.06 9.67
N PRO A 178 -3.08 -12.35 10.64
CA PRO A 178 -3.69 -11.15 11.22
C PRO A 178 -3.92 -10.06 10.17
N ILE A 179 -5.03 -9.35 10.30
CA ILE A 179 -5.30 -8.10 9.60
C ILE A 179 -4.72 -6.96 10.43
N VAL A 180 -3.90 -6.12 9.84
CA VAL A 180 -3.41 -4.88 10.47
C VAL A 180 -4.07 -3.70 9.78
N PRO A 181 -5.08 -3.08 10.43
CA PRO A 181 -5.70 -1.88 9.89
C PRO A 181 -4.73 -0.69 9.92
N VAL A 182 -4.69 0.09 8.84
CA VAL A 182 -3.87 1.31 8.76
C VAL A 182 -4.73 2.45 8.26
N THR A 183 -4.88 3.49 9.07
CA THR A 183 -5.50 4.73 8.63
C THR A 183 -4.48 5.65 7.99
N ILE A 184 -4.76 6.10 6.78
CA ILE A 184 -4.00 7.15 6.08
C ILE A 184 -4.80 8.44 6.16
N ASN A 185 -4.20 9.45 6.77
CA ASN A 185 -4.83 10.76 7.01
C ASN A 185 -4.08 11.86 6.25
N GLY A 186 -4.78 12.56 5.35
CA GLY A 186 -4.28 13.76 4.69
C GLY A 186 -3.48 13.55 3.40
N SER A 187 -3.31 12.33 2.91
CA SER A 187 -2.56 12.08 1.67
C SER A 187 -3.19 12.71 0.43
N TYR A 188 -4.52 12.82 0.38
CA TYR A 188 -5.26 13.49 -0.69
C TYR A 188 -4.90 14.98 -0.85
N LYS A 189 -4.42 15.62 0.22
CA LYS A 189 -3.98 17.03 0.23
C LYS A 189 -2.75 17.26 -0.63
N ILE A 190 -1.97 16.20 -0.91
CA ILE A 190 -0.72 16.29 -1.67
C ILE A 190 -1.01 16.59 -3.16
N MET A 191 -1.96 15.90 -3.75
CA MET A 191 -2.24 15.98 -5.20
C MET A 191 -3.74 16.05 -5.53
N GLU A 192 -4.58 15.19 -4.99
CA GLU A 192 -5.96 15.01 -5.40
C GLU A 192 -6.81 16.25 -5.16
N GLN A 193 -6.67 16.90 -4.02
CA GLN A 193 -7.35 18.16 -3.68
C GLN A 193 -6.92 19.32 -4.59
N GLN A 194 -5.73 19.22 -5.20
CA GLN A 194 -5.10 20.29 -5.97
C GLN A 194 -5.16 20.05 -7.48
N LYS A 195 -6.03 19.19 -7.99
CA LYS A 195 -6.19 18.91 -9.44
C LYS A 195 -4.84 18.64 -10.15
N PHE A 196 -3.99 17.74 -9.64
CA PHE A 196 -2.64 17.38 -10.12
C PHE A 196 -1.46 18.23 -9.60
N TRP A 197 -1.70 19.37 -8.96
CA TRP A 197 -0.60 20.15 -8.41
C TRP A 197 -0.12 19.54 -7.09
N ILE A 198 1.18 19.23 -7.03
CA ILE A 198 1.79 18.72 -5.80
C ILE A 198 2.07 19.86 -4.85
N LYS A 199 1.48 19.79 -3.66
CA LYS A 199 1.71 20.72 -2.55
C LYS A 199 2.23 19.97 -1.32
N PRO A 200 3.04 20.65 -0.48
CA PRO A 200 3.40 20.12 0.82
C PRO A 200 2.15 19.82 1.63
N ALA A 201 2.22 18.74 2.39
CA ALA A 201 1.13 18.33 3.28
C ALA A 201 1.70 17.64 4.52
N GLU A 202 0.92 17.60 5.57
CA GLU A 202 1.14 16.74 6.72
C GLU A 202 0.27 15.49 6.55
N VAL A 203 0.87 14.33 6.71
CA VAL A 203 0.21 13.05 6.58
C VAL A 203 0.50 12.21 7.80
N GLU A 204 -0.54 11.63 8.35
CA GLU A 204 -0.44 10.68 9.45
C GLU A 204 -0.81 9.27 8.99
N LEU A 205 0.01 8.30 9.38
CA LEU A 205 -0.27 6.89 9.27
C LEU A 205 -0.52 6.34 10.67
N VAL A 206 -1.70 5.82 10.92
CA VAL A 206 -2.05 5.20 12.21
C VAL A 206 -2.18 3.70 11.99
N VAL A 207 -1.28 2.95 12.59
CA VAL A 207 -1.32 1.48 12.60
C VAL A 207 -2.10 1.05 13.83
N HIS A 208 -3.25 0.41 13.61
CA HIS A 208 -4.11 -0.06 14.69
C HIS A 208 -3.72 -1.47 15.15
N PRO A 209 -4.19 -1.90 16.34
CA PRO A 209 -4.01 -3.27 16.80
C PRO A 209 -4.50 -4.29 15.78
N PRO A 210 -3.83 -5.45 15.68
CA PRO A 210 -4.19 -6.48 14.72
C PRO A 210 -5.53 -7.14 15.06
N ILE A 211 -6.28 -7.52 14.03
CA ILE A 211 -7.51 -8.31 14.12
C ILE A 211 -7.18 -9.73 13.69
N LEU A 212 -7.49 -10.72 14.53
CA LEU A 212 -7.37 -12.13 14.17
C LEU A 212 -8.62 -12.56 13.41
N PRO A 213 -8.46 -13.27 12.25
CA PRO A 213 -9.61 -13.64 11.43
C PRO A 213 -10.37 -14.86 11.94
N GLU A 214 -9.97 -15.44 13.06
CA GLU A 214 -10.53 -16.67 13.62
C GLU A 214 -12.00 -16.48 14.01
N GLY A 215 -12.86 -17.37 13.50
CA GLY A 215 -14.29 -17.40 13.82
C GLY A 215 -15.14 -16.33 13.15
N ALA A 216 -14.54 -15.38 12.42
CA ALA A 216 -15.27 -14.32 11.73
C ALA A 216 -15.34 -14.57 10.22
N ASP A 217 -16.45 -14.18 9.60
CA ASP A 217 -16.58 -14.21 8.16
C ASP A 217 -15.95 -12.95 7.50
N ALA A 218 -15.78 -12.99 6.18
CA ALA A 218 -15.17 -11.90 5.44
C ALA A 218 -15.98 -10.59 5.47
N LYS A 219 -17.30 -10.64 5.72
CA LYS A 219 -18.17 -9.46 5.80
C LYS A 219 -18.04 -8.80 7.17
N GLU A 220 -18.00 -9.60 8.23
CA GLU A 220 -17.76 -9.13 9.59
C GLU A 220 -16.39 -8.46 9.72
N LEU A 221 -15.35 -9.10 9.19
CA LEU A 221 -14.01 -8.53 9.17
C LEU A 221 -13.93 -7.22 8.38
N ALA A 222 -14.67 -7.12 7.26
CA ALA A 222 -14.73 -5.90 6.48
C ALA A 222 -15.34 -4.75 7.28
N ALA A 223 -16.50 -4.99 7.92
CA ALA A 223 -17.21 -4.00 8.73
C ALA A 223 -16.37 -3.54 9.92
N GLN A 224 -15.81 -4.48 10.70
CA GLN A 224 -14.95 -4.20 11.85
C GLN A 224 -13.71 -3.39 11.45
N THR A 225 -13.02 -3.82 10.39
CA THR A 225 -11.81 -3.13 9.92
C THR A 225 -12.13 -1.73 9.41
N GLN A 226 -13.26 -1.57 8.71
CA GLN A 226 -13.71 -0.26 8.23
C GLN A 226 -14.00 0.70 9.37
N GLU A 227 -14.70 0.25 10.42
CA GLU A 227 -15.00 1.05 11.60
C GLU A 227 -13.71 1.51 12.31
N ILE A 228 -12.74 0.61 12.49
CA ILE A 228 -11.45 0.93 13.10
C ILE A 228 -10.71 1.99 12.27
N ILE A 229 -10.61 1.81 10.96
CA ILE A 229 -9.93 2.77 10.09
C ILE A 229 -10.65 4.11 10.10
N GLN A 230 -11.98 4.11 10.08
CA GLN A 230 -12.79 5.32 10.12
C GLN A 230 -12.61 6.08 11.44
N SER A 231 -12.49 5.37 12.57
CA SER A 231 -12.24 6.00 13.87
C SER A 231 -10.90 6.75 13.93
N GLY A 232 -9.90 6.30 13.14
CA GLY A 232 -8.59 6.96 13.01
C GLY A 232 -8.58 8.13 12.05
N LEU A 233 -9.65 8.35 11.27
CA LEU A 233 -9.73 9.51 10.39
C LEU A 233 -10.04 10.76 11.21
N VAL A 234 -9.14 11.74 11.14
CA VAL A 234 -9.42 13.08 11.69
C VAL A 234 -10.48 13.71 10.78
N GLN A 235 -11.68 13.93 11.32
CA GLN A 235 -12.65 14.75 10.63
C GLN A 235 -12.08 16.17 10.54
N ASP A 236 -11.70 16.60 9.34
CA ASP A 236 -11.41 18.01 9.08
C ASP A 236 -12.70 18.80 9.31
N LYS A 237 -12.87 19.35 10.54
CA LYS A 237 -14.02 20.18 10.94
C LYS A 237 -14.18 21.45 10.10
N TYR A 238 -13.38 21.65 9.06
CA TYR A 238 -13.35 22.83 8.21
C TYR A 238 -13.58 22.54 6.71
N GLY A 239 -14.05 21.35 6.35
CA GLY A 239 -14.31 20.97 4.95
C GLY A 239 -15.72 21.23 4.43
N ALA A 240 -16.58 21.89 5.21
CA ALA A 240 -17.95 22.21 4.81
C ALA A 240 -18.15 23.73 4.73
N ALA A 241 -17.49 24.42 3.82
CA ALA A 241 -17.90 25.73 3.33
C ALA A 241 -16.97 26.19 2.19
N VAL A 242 -17.18 25.73 0.97
CA VAL A 242 -17.10 26.58 -0.25
C VAL A 242 -18.03 25.94 -1.28
N SER A 243 -19.25 26.45 -1.32
CA SER A 243 -20.20 26.33 -2.41
C SER A 243 -19.69 27.02 -3.66
#